data_6b37696d24938628780d6a526bdeaf25
#
_entry.id   6b37696d24938628780d6a526bdeaf25
#
_cell.length_a   1.000
_cell.length_b   1.000
_cell.length_c   1.000
_cell.angle_alpha   90.00
_cell.angle_beta   90.00
_cell.angle_gamma   90.00
#
_symmetry.space_group_name_H-M   'P 1'
#
loop_
_entity.id
_entity.type
_entity.pdbx_description
1 polymer ?
#
loop_
_entity_poly.entity_id
_entity_poly.type
_entity_poly.pdbx_seq_one_letter_code
_entity_poly.pdbx_strand_id
1 'polypeptide(L)'
;MNRLDLQTEFEKILESHNVYFQPPASVKMQYPAIVYSLKNIEKNFANNLSYIVTDGYEVILIDKNPDSIYIKKILELPYCGFDRYYTSDNLNHFVFTIYNKGGQKYV
;
A
#
# COMPACT_ATOMS: atom_id res chain seq x y z
N MET A 1 6.46 -10.18 3.01
CA MET A 1 5.67 -9.84 1.79
C MET A 1 6.45 -8.81 0.99
N ASN A 2 6.74 -9.07 -0.26
CA ASN A 2 7.43 -8.10 -1.13
C ASN A 2 6.40 -7.30 -1.93
N ARG A 3 6.88 -6.38 -2.80
CA ARG A 3 5.97 -5.53 -3.58
C ARG A 3 5.02 -6.34 -4.47
N LEU A 4 5.51 -7.40 -5.10
CA LEU A 4 4.66 -8.22 -5.96
C LEU A 4 3.62 -8.97 -5.16
N ASP A 5 3.93 -9.37 -3.94
CA ASP A 5 2.95 -9.97 -3.04
C ASP A 5 1.88 -8.95 -2.66
N LEU A 6 2.28 -7.71 -2.39
CA LEU A 6 1.33 -6.62 -2.12
C LEU A 6 0.41 -6.39 -3.31
N GLN A 7 0.97 -6.37 -4.51
CA GLN A 7 0.18 -6.22 -5.75
C GLN A 7 -0.89 -7.30 -5.82
N THR A 8 -0.51 -8.54 -5.59
CA THR A 8 -1.44 -9.68 -5.62
C THR A 8 -2.51 -9.56 -4.55
N GLU A 9 -2.14 -9.18 -3.33
CA GLU A 9 -3.10 -9.00 -2.24
C GLU A 9 -4.10 -7.90 -2.54
N PHE A 10 -3.65 -6.77 -3.08
CA PHE A 10 -4.55 -5.67 -3.44
C PHE A 10 -5.51 -6.08 -4.55
N GLU A 11 -5.03 -6.82 -5.53
CA GLU A 11 -5.90 -7.33 -6.61
C GLU A 11 -6.95 -8.29 -6.08
N LYS A 12 -6.59 -9.12 -5.12
CA LYS A 12 -7.55 -10.01 -4.46
C LYS A 12 -8.61 -9.22 -3.68
N ILE A 13 -8.18 -8.19 -2.96
CA ILE A 13 -9.10 -7.36 -2.16
C ILE A 13 -10.12 -6.69 -3.06
N LEU A 14 -9.67 -6.05 -4.15
CA LEU A 14 -10.57 -5.37 -5.09
C LEU A 14 -11.31 -6.32 -6.00
N GLU A 15 -10.84 -7.56 -6.14
CA GLU A 15 -11.32 -8.52 -7.13
C GLU A 15 -11.23 -7.93 -8.53
N SER A 16 -10.16 -7.18 -8.80
CA SER A 16 -9.91 -6.54 -10.09
C SER A 16 -8.43 -6.20 -10.24
N HIS A 17 -8.04 -5.77 -11.43
CA HIS A 17 -6.68 -5.34 -11.73
C HIS A 17 -6.50 -3.82 -11.60
N ASN A 18 -7.42 -3.13 -10.94
CA ASN A 18 -7.35 -1.67 -10.74
C ASN A 18 -6.38 -1.30 -9.62
N VAL A 19 -5.18 -1.85 -9.68
CA VAL A 19 -4.10 -1.64 -8.72
C VAL A 19 -2.89 -1.11 -9.48
N TYR A 20 -2.43 0.08 -9.08
CA TYR A 20 -1.42 0.82 -9.82
C TYR A 20 -0.23 1.14 -8.92
N PHE A 21 0.96 0.73 -9.34
CA PHE A 21 2.19 1.06 -8.62
C PHE A 21 2.87 2.24 -9.30
N GLN A 22 2.95 3.36 -8.57
CA GLN A 22 3.62 4.58 -9.05
C GLN A 22 3.24 4.93 -10.51
N PRO A 23 1.92 5.04 -10.80
CA PRO A 23 1.50 5.27 -12.18
C PRO A 23 1.86 6.67 -12.67
N PRO A 24 2.06 6.86 -13.97
CA PRO A 24 2.23 8.19 -14.53
C PRO A 24 0.94 8.99 -14.42
N ALA A 25 1.05 10.32 -14.45
CA ALA A 25 -0.11 11.20 -14.31
C ALA A 25 -1.14 11.00 -15.42
N SER A 26 -0.71 10.49 -16.56
CA SER A 26 -1.59 10.29 -17.73
C SER A 26 -2.41 9.01 -17.68
N VAL A 27 -2.20 8.15 -16.67
CA VAL A 27 -2.95 6.90 -16.60
C VAL A 27 -4.42 7.17 -16.31
N LYS A 28 -5.30 6.46 -16.99
CA LYS A 28 -6.75 6.52 -16.74
C LYS A 28 -7.12 5.37 -15.82
N MET A 29 -7.59 5.73 -14.63
CA MET A 29 -7.96 4.75 -13.62
C MET A 29 -9.45 4.47 -13.66
N GLN A 30 -9.80 3.23 -13.33
CA GLN A 30 -11.17 2.84 -13.04
C GLN A 30 -11.31 2.63 -11.54
N TYR A 31 -12.43 3.03 -10.97
CA TYR A 31 -12.64 3.00 -9.52
C TYR A 31 -13.66 1.93 -9.15
N PRO A 32 -13.52 1.29 -7.99
CA PRO A 32 -12.48 1.54 -6.98
C PRO A 32 -11.09 1.15 -7.48
N ALA A 33 -10.09 1.87 -7.00
CA ALA A 33 -8.70 1.64 -7.37
C ALA A 33 -7.80 1.71 -6.15
N ILE A 34 -6.67 1.03 -6.21
CA ILE A 34 -5.59 1.16 -5.22
C ILE A 34 -4.37 1.68 -5.95
N VAL A 35 -3.81 2.78 -5.45
CA VAL A 35 -2.56 3.35 -5.93
C VAL A 35 -1.55 3.26 -4.79
N TYR A 36 -0.39 2.72 -5.05
CA TYR A 36 0.62 2.65 -4.00
C TYR A 36 1.98 3.02 -4.53
N SER A 37 2.84 3.48 -3.62
CA SER A 37 4.19 3.91 -3.95
C SER A 37 5.12 3.63 -2.79
N LEU A 38 6.41 3.50 -3.10
CA LEU A 38 7.43 3.36 -2.08
C LEU A 38 7.56 4.69 -1.34
N LYS A 39 7.43 4.63 0.00
CA LYS A 39 7.49 5.80 0.86
C LYS A 39 8.88 5.99 1.46
N ASN A 40 9.42 4.90 2.01
CA ASN A 40 10.75 4.92 2.62
C ASN A 40 11.34 3.53 2.69
N ILE A 41 12.64 3.49 2.90
CA ILE A 41 13.38 2.26 3.16
C ILE A 41 14.19 2.50 4.42
N GLU A 42 14.01 1.61 5.41
CA GLU A 42 14.75 1.69 6.67
C GLU A 42 15.69 0.51 6.78
N LYS A 43 16.89 0.80 7.28
CA LYS A 43 17.90 -0.21 7.56
C LYS A 43 18.14 -0.19 9.07
N ASN A 44 17.85 -1.30 9.71
CA ASN A 44 18.05 -1.45 11.15
C ASN A 44 19.10 -2.51 11.42
N PHE A 45 20.04 -2.19 12.29
CA PHE A 45 21.11 -3.12 12.65
C PHE A 45 20.64 -4.05 13.77
N ALA A 46 20.69 -5.35 13.49
CA ALA A 46 20.34 -6.36 14.47
C ALA A 46 21.49 -6.65 15.42
N ASN A 47 22.71 -6.54 14.91
CA ASN A 47 23.95 -6.64 15.67
C ASN A 47 25.08 -6.07 14.83
N ASN A 48 26.34 -6.31 15.20
CA ASN A 48 27.47 -5.68 14.52
C ASN A 48 27.64 -6.07 13.05
N LEU A 49 27.07 -7.18 12.62
CA LEU A 49 27.33 -7.75 11.29
C LEU A 49 26.10 -7.95 10.45
N SER A 50 24.90 -7.74 10.99
CA SER A 50 23.67 -7.97 10.25
C SER A 50 22.73 -6.79 10.35
N TYR A 51 21.84 -6.69 9.38
CA TYR A 51 20.81 -5.68 9.37
C TYR A 51 19.55 -6.19 8.73
N ILE A 52 18.44 -5.53 9.02
CA ILE A 52 17.12 -5.81 8.46
C ILE A 52 16.68 -4.59 7.68
N VAL A 53 16.27 -4.80 6.43
CA VAL A 53 15.70 -3.75 5.60
C VAL A 53 14.18 -3.83 5.67
N THR A 54 13.55 -2.70 5.95
CA THR A 54 12.10 -2.58 6.00
C THR A 54 11.66 -1.55 4.98
N ASP A 55 10.78 -1.96 4.06
CA ASP A 55 10.22 -1.07 3.05
C ASP A 55 8.87 -0.55 3.52
N GLY A 56 8.68 0.77 3.44
CA GLY A 56 7.39 1.40 3.75
C GLY A 56 6.71 1.84 2.47
N TYR A 57 5.42 1.51 2.34
CA TYR A 57 4.61 1.90 1.19
C TYR A 57 3.46 2.78 1.64
N GLU A 58 3.22 3.83 0.86
CA GLU A 58 1.97 4.60 0.96
C GLU A 58 0.96 3.97 0.03
N VAL A 59 -0.22 3.67 0.55
CA VAL A 59 -1.29 3.00 -0.17
C VAL A 59 -2.52 3.88 -0.14
N ILE A 60 -3.08 4.17 -1.29
CA ILE A 60 -4.28 5.02 -1.39
C ILE A 60 -5.39 4.21 -2.06
N LEU A 61 -6.45 3.98 -1.30
CA LEU A 61 -7.70 3.43 -1.84
C LEU A 61 -8.55 4.59 -2.32
N ILE A 62 -8.93 4.57 -3.59
CA ILE A 62 -9.77 5.61 -4.18
C ILE A 62 -11.11 4.97 -4.55
N ASP A 63 -12.20 5.49 -3.97
CA ASP A 63 -13.52 4.92 -4.18
C ASP A 63 -14.55 6.06 -4.25
N LYS A 64 -15.56 5.88 -5.09
CA LYS A 64 -16.70 6.79 -5.16
C LYS A 64 -17.58 6.67 -3.92
N ASN A 65 -17.55 5.53 -3.25
CA ASN A 65 -18.32 5.26 -2.05
C ASN A 65 -17.51 5.67 -0.80
N PRO A 66 -18.02 6.61 0.01
CA PRO A 66 -17.32 7.01 1.23
C PRO A 66 -17.29 5.88 2.28
N ASP A 67 -18.22 4.93 2.18
CA ASP A 67 -18.29 3.78 3.07
C ASP A 67 -17.73 2.53 2.37
N SER A 68 -16.55 2.66 1.79
CA SER A 68 -15.94 1.59 1.00
C SER A 68 -15.77 0.31 1.81
N ILE A 69 -16.22 -0.79 1.22
CA ILE A 69 -16.10 -2.12 1.86
C ILE A 69 -14.66 -2.61 1.90
N TYR A 70 -13.77 -1.97 1.16
CA TYR A 70 -12.37 -2.41 1.03
C TYR A 70 -11.47 -1.88 2.14
N ILE A 71 -11.91 -0.86 2.89
CA ILE A 71 -11.10 -0.24 3.94
C ILE A 71 -10.66 -1.27 4.98
N LYS A 72 -11.61 -2.06 5.50
CA LYS A 72 -11.31 -3.06 6.52
C LYS A 72 -10.40 -4.16 6.00
N LYS A 73 -10.60 -4.57 4.75
CA LYS A 73 -9.77 -5.61 4.15
C LYS A 73 -8.32 -5.16 4.00
N ILE A 74 -8.08 -3.90 3.66
CA ILE A 74 -6.73 -3.36 3.59
C ILE A 74 -6.12 -3.28 4.98
N LEU A 75 -6.88 -2.83 5.97
CA LEU A 75 -6.40 -2.73 7.35
C LEU A 75 -6.06 -4.08 7.96
N GLU A 76 -6.63 -5.17 7.47
CA GLU A 76 -6.32 -6.51 7.94
C GLU A 76 -4.95 -7.01 7.48
N LEU A 77 -4.34 -6.34 6.50
CA LEU A 77 -3.00 -6.73 6.05
C LEU A 77 -1.96 -6.49 7.15
N PRO A 78 -0.93 -7.35 7.25
CA PRO A 78 0.08 -7.20 8.28
C PRO A 78 0.79 -5.84 8.19
N TYR A 79 1.06 -5.26 9.35
CA TYR A 79 1.80 -4.00 9.48
C TYR A 79 1.19 -2.84 8.70
N CYS A 80 -0.13 -2.83 8.60
CA CYS A 80 -0.89 -1.78 7.92
C CYS A 80 -1.55 -0.86 8.94
N GLY A 81 -1.41 0.43 8.74
CA GLY A 81 -2.07 1.45 9.56
C GLY A 81 -2.79 2.47 8.68
N PHE A 82 -3.85 3.03 9.20
CA PHE A 82 -4.56 4.10 8.52
C PHE A 82 -3.88 5.43 8.80
N ASP A 83 -3.66 6.23 7.76
CA ASP A 83 -3.00 7.53 7.87
C ASP A 83 -4.02 8.66 7.86
N ARG A 84 -4.72 8.85 6.74
CA ARG A 84 -5.65 9.97 6.61
C ARG A 84 -6.69 9.72 5.53
N TYR A 85 -7.72 10.57 5.51
CA TYR A 85 -8.78 10.56 4.53
C TYR A 85 -8.95 11.96 3.95
N TYR A 86 -9.17 12.04 2.65
CA TYR A 86 -9.50 13.30 1.98
C TYR A 86 -10.33 13.04 0.73
N THR A 87 -10.94 14.08 0.21
CA THR A 87 -11.69 14.02 -1.05
C THR A 87 -11.01 14.89 -2.10
N SER A 88 -11.06 14.42 -3.34
CA SER A 88 -10.55 15.14 -4.48
C SER A 88 -11.30 14.68 -5.72
N ASP A 89 -11.77 15.61 -6.55
CA ASP A 89 -12.52 15.31 -7.77
C ASP A 89 -13.75 14.42 -7.52
N ASN A 90 -14.43 14.65 -6.40
CA ASN A 90 -15.59 13.86 -5.95
C ASN A 90 -15.27 12.39 -5.67
N LEU A 91 -14.01 12.08 -5.43
CA LEU A 91 -13.55 10.74 -5.07
C LEU A 91 -13.01 10.74 -3.65
N ASN A 92 -13.26 9.65 -2.95
CA ASN A 92 -12.80 9.46 -1.59
C ASN A 92 -11.44 8.77 -1.60
N HIS A 93 -10.48 9.37 -0.91
CA HIS A 93 -9.10 8.86 -0.83
C HIS A 93 -8.83 8.43 0.61
N PHE A 94 -8.55 7.15 0.79
CA PHE A 94 -8.19 6.57 2.09
C PHE A 94 -6.72 6.19 2.03
N VAL A 95 -5.90 6.83 2.84
CA VAL A 95 -4.45 6.67 2.80
C VAL A 95 -3.99 5.77 3.94
N PHE A 96 -3.22 4.77 3.60
CA PHE A 96 -2.65 3.80 4.55
C PHE A 96 -1.14 3.77 4.41
N THR A 97 -0.47 3.29 5.44
CA THR A 97 0.95 2.95 5.37
C THR A 97 1.11 1.47 5.67
N ILE A 98 1.85 0.77 4.83
CA ILE A 98 2.15 -0.65 5.01
C ILE A 98 3.66 -0.81 5.06
N TYR A 99 4.15 -1.55 6.06
CA TYR A 99 5.55 -1.89 6.17
C TYR A 99 5.78 -3.34 5.81
N ASN A 100 6.76 -3.56 4.95
CA ASN A 100 7.18 -4.90 4.56
C ASN A 100 8.34 -5.31 5.48
N LYS A 101 8.00 -5.79 6.68
CA LYS A 101 8.98 -6.18 7.69
C LYS A 101 9.54 -7.56 7.41
N GLY A 102 10.81 -7.73 7.77
CA GLY A 102 11.48 -9.00 7.59
C GLY A 102 11.73 -9.32 6.14
N GLY A 103 11.75 -8.29 5.29
CA GLY A 103 11.94 -8.45 3.87
C GLY A 103 13.27 -9.09 3.58
N GLN A 104 14.36 -8.48 4.04
CA GLN A 104 15.70 -9.01 3.82
C GLN A 104 16.57 -8.83 5.03
N LYS A 105 17.32 -9.87 5.34
CA LYS A 105 18.30 -9.86 6.42
C LYS A 105 19.66 -10.15 5.82
N TYR A 106 20.62 -9.29 6.12
CA TYR A 106 21.99 -9.39 5.63
C TYR A 106 22.97 -9.52 6.78
N VAL A 107 24.01 -10.28 6.55
CA VAL A 107 25.08 -10.49 7.53
C VAL A 107 26.39 -10.00 6.95
#